data_584299ee40d61e2feb117feec0ef75e9
#
_entry.id   584299ee40d61e2feb117feec0ef75e9
#
_cell.length_a   1.000
_cell.length_b   1.000
_cell.length_c   1.000
_cell.angle_alpha   90.00
_cell.angle_beta   90.00
_cell.angle_gamma   90.00
#
_symmetry.space_group_name_H-M   'P 1'
#
loop_
_entity.id
_entity.type
_entity.pdbx_description
1 polymer ?
#
loop_
_entity_poly.entity_id
_entity_poly.type
_entity_poly.pdbx_seq_one_letter_code
_entity_poly.pdbx_strand_id
1 'polypeptide(L)'
;KKAGTIILLSTIFIWFAQSFGFEGGTFKMVENMENSILAAIGSGIAWIFTPLGWGNWKPAVAAITGLVAKENVVGTFGILYGFGEVAEDGAEIWGTLSGAMTQAAAYSFLVFNLLCAPCFAAMGAIKREMNNVKWFWFAIGYQTLLAYTVSLCVYQIGTWASTGLFGVGTIAALILIAAFLWLLFRPYQENRMRKMSQNAA
;
A
#
# COMPACT_ATOMS: atom_id res chain seq x y z
N LYS A 1 22.14 5.33 -14.13
CA LYS A 1 21.49 5.09 -15.43
C LYS A 1 20.39 4.00 -15.37
N LYS A 2 20.61 2.87 -14.66
CA LYS A 2 19.62 1.76 -14.58
C LYS A 2 18.34 2.09 -13.82
N ALA A 3 18.40 2.91 -12.76
CA ALA A 3 17.21 3.30 -12.00
C ALA A 3 16.29 4.22 -12.82
N GLY A 4 16.85 5.16 -13.57
CA GLY A 4 16.06 6.07 -14.43
C GLY A 4 15.30 5.34 -15.54
N THR A 5 15.89 4.29 -16.13
CA THR A 5 15.19 3.47 -17.12
C THR A 5 14.03 2.68 -16.53
N ILE A 6 14.16 2.17 -15.30
CA ILE A 6 13.06 1.47 -14.62
C ILE A 6 11.91 2.43 -14.34
N ILE A 7 12.21 3.63 -13.83
CA ILE A 7 11.19 4.65 -13.56
C ILE A 7 10.48 5.03 -14.85
N LEU A 8 11.25 5.33 -15.93
CA LEU A 8 10.68 5.70 -17.23
C LEU A 8 9.76 4.60 -17.78
N LEU A 9 10.20 3.33 -17.77
CA LEU A 9 9.38 2.20 -18.24
C LEU A 9 8.12 2.03 -17.41
N SER A 10 8.22 2.17 -16.08
CA SER A 10 7.08 2.07 -15.18
C SER A 10 6.07 3.20 -15.42
N THR A 11 6.55 4.43 -15.66
CA THR A 11 5.68 5.57 -15.97
C THR A 11 4.97 5.38 -17.31
N ILE A 12 5.67 4.92 -18.35
CA ILE A 12 5.06 4.62 -19.65
C ILE A 12 4.01 3.51 -19.50
N PHE A 13 4.30 2.46 -18.74
CA PHE A 13 3.36 1.36 -18.51
C PHE A 13 2.09 1.84 -17.81
N ILE A 14 2.23 2.64 -16.75
CA ILE A 14 1.06 3.19 -16.02
C ILE A 14 0.27 4.13 -16.92
N TRP A 15 0.93 5.01 -17.65
CA TRP A 15 0.27 5.90 -18.62
C TRP A 15 -0.56 5.10 -19.64
N PHE A 16 0.03 4.04 -20.18
CA PHE A 16 -0.67 3.14 -21.10
C PHE A 16 -1.90 2.48 -20.43
N ALA A 17 -1.72 1.94 -19.23
CA ALA A 17 -2.78 1.27 -18.49
C ALA A 17 -3.93 2.21 -18.06
N GLN A 18 -3.63 3.52 -17.91
CA GLN A 18 -4.64 4.55 -17.64
C GLN A 18 -5.39 4.97 -18.89
N SER A 19 -4.68 5.08 -20.02
CA SER A 19 -5.22 5.62 -21.26
C SER A 19 -5.98 4.62 -22.09
N PHE A 20 -5.71 3.33 -21.95
CA PHE A 20 -6.32 2.28 -22.74
C PHE A 20 -7.20 1.36 -21.89
N GLY A 21 -8.28 0.89 -22.50
CA GLY A 21 -9.23 -0.02 -21.85
C GLY A 21 -10.18 -0.67 -22.84
N PHE A 22 -11.15 -1.41 -22.29
CA PHE A 22 -12.18 -2.09 -23.07
C PHE A 22 -13.50 -1.33 -22.93
N GLU A 23 -13.93 -0.69 -24.00
CA GLU A 23 -15.24 -0.02 -24.06
C GLU A 23 -16.05 -0.58 -25.22
N GLY A 24 -17.23 -1.11 -24.91
CA GLY A 24 -18.09 -1.74 -25.92
C GLY A 24 -17.50 -2.99 -26.59
N GLY A 25 -16.56 -3.70 -25.95
CA GLY A 25 -15.90 -4.87 -26.51
C GLY A 25 -14.75 -4.58 -27.47
N THR A 26 -14.41 -3.31 -27.69
CA THR A 26 -13.27 -2.89 -28.50
C THR A 26 -12.18 -2.29 -27.62
N PHE A 27 -10.92 -2.62 -27.92
CA PHE A 27 -9.76 -2.01 -27.28
C PHE A 27 -9.49 -0.64 -27.91
N LYS A 28 -9.68 0.41 -27.11
CA LYS A 28 -9.46 1.80 -27.57
C LYS A 28 -8.97 2.68 -26.43
N MET A 29 -8.54 3.90 -26.79
CA MET A 29 -8.28 4.92 -25.80
C MET A 29 -9.59 5.30 -25.13
N VAL A 30 -9.63 5.21 -23.78
CA VAL A 30 -10.84 5.44 -22.98
C VAL A 30 -10.91 6.90 -22.52
N GLU A 31 -12.08 7.50 -22.68
CA GLU A 31 -12.36 8.84 -22.14
C GLU A 31 -12.67 8.79 -20.64
N ASN A 32 -13.32 7.69 -20.18
CA ASN A 32 -13.64 7.46 -18.79
C ASN A 32 -12.63 6.51 -18.15
N MET A 33 -11.93 6.97 -17.13
CA MET A 33 -10.92 6.20 -16.40
C MET A 33 -11.48 4.91 -15.78
N GLU A 34 -12.78 4.84 -15.52
CA GLU A 34 -13.45 3.65 -14.97
C GLU A 34 -13.37 2.43 -15.89
N ASN A 35 -13.25 2.66 -17.20
CA ASN A 35 -13.13 1.62 -18.22
C ASN A 35 -11.68 1.28 -18.58
N SER A 36 -10.70 1.90 -17.89
CA SER A 36 -9.28 1.67 -18.13
C SER A 36 -8.84 0.30 -17.61
N ILE A 37 -7.74 -0.21 -18.19
CA ILE A 37 -7.08 -1.43 -17.69
C ILE A 37 -6.69 -1.28 -16.22
N LEU A 38 -6.24 -0.07 -15.85
CA LEU A 38 -5.84 0.21 -14.47
C LEU A 38 -7.01 0.16 -13.49
N ALA A 39 -8.19 0.64 -13.89
CA ALA A 39 -9.41 0.51 -13.10
C ALA A 39 -9.86 -0.94 -12.96
N ALA A 40 -9.75 -1.75 -14.01
CA ALA A 40 -10.05 -3.18 -13.97
C ALA A 40 -9.10 -3.92 -13.00
N ILE A 41 -7.81 -3.64 -13.05
CA ILE A 41 -6.83 -4.19 -12.09
C ILE A 41 -7.16 -3.72 -10.67
N GLY A 42 -7.40 -2.42 -10.48
CA GLY A 42 -7.77 -1.84 -9.19
C GLY A 42 -9.02 -2.50 -8.59
N SER A 43 -10.06 -2.70 -9.41
CA SER A 43 -11.29 -3.39 -8.99
C SER A 43 -11.04 -4.85 -8.61
N GLY A 44 -10.19 -5.55 -9.37
CA GLY A 44 -9.82 -6.94 -9.10
C GLY A 44 -9.12 -7.15 -7.77
N ILE A 45 -8.37 -6.16 -7.27
CA ILE A 45 -7.64 -6.24 -5.99
C ILE A 45 -8.30 -5.45 -4.86
N ALA A 46 -9.27 -4.58 -5.15
CA ALA A 46 -9.92 -3.70 -4.17
C ALA A 46 -10.52 -4.48 -2.98
N TRP A 47 -11.01 -5.69 -3.20
CA TRP A 47 -11.58 -6.54 -2.15
C TRP A 47 -10.56 -6.88 -1.05
N ILE A 48 -9.26 -6.96 -1.37
CA ILE A 48 -8.19 -7.21 -0.39
C ILE A 48 -8.11 -6.06 0.63
N PHE A 49 -8.42 -4.83 0.20
CA PHE A 49 -8.35 -3.63 1.01
C PHE A 49 -9.67 -3.27 1.71
N THR A 50 -10.72 -4.06 1.50
CA THR A 50 -12.01 -3.88 2.21
C THR A 50 -11.85 -3.90 3.74
N PRO A 51 -11.08 -4.82 4.37
CA PRO A 51 -10.86 -4.82 5.81
C PRO A 51 -10.12 -3.59 6.33
N LEU A 52 -9.43 -2.85 5.46
CA LEU A 52 -8.70 -1.63 5.76
C LEU A 52 -9.56 -0.36 5.59
N GLY A 53 -10.81 -0.51 5.13
CA GLY A 53 -11.78 0.56 4.98
C GLY A 53 -11.74 1.31 3.65
N TRP A 54 -10.86 0.95 2.74
CA TRP A 54 -10.72 1.57 1.43
C TRP A 54 -10.74 0.56 0.27
N GLY A 55 -11.64 -0.43 0.38
CA GLY A 55 -11.90 -1.46 -0.63
C GLY A 55 -12.60 -0.95 -1.88
N ASN A 56 -12.26 0.25 -2.35
CA ASN A 56 -12.70 0.84 -3.60
C ASN A 56 -11.56 0.79 -4.63
N TRP A 57 -11.89 0.74 -5.91
CA TRP A 57 -10.91 0.69 -6.98
C TRP A 57 -10.01 1.95 -7.04
N LYS A 58 -10.53 3.15 -6.73
CA LYS A 58 -9.74 4.41 -6.77
C LYS A 58 -8.57 4.40 -5.78
N PRO A 59 -8.76 4.17 -4.47
CA PRO A 59 -7.64 4.02 -3.54
C PRO A 59 -6.72 2.83 -3.87
N ALA A 60 -7.27 1.71 -4.38
CA ALA A 60 -6.45 0.58 -4.78
C ALA A 60 -5.50 0.94 -5.93
N VAL A 61 -5.99 1.66 -6.93
CA VAL A 61 -5.16 2.21 -8.02
C VAL A 61 -4.13 3.19 -7.48
N ALA A 62 -4.51 4.12 -6.59
CA ALA A 62 -3.59 5.08 -5.99
C ALA A 62 -2.47 4.38 -5.19
N ALA A 63 -2.77 3.28 -4.49
CA ALA A 63 -1.76 2.47 -3.80
C ALA A 63 -0.79 1.79 -4.78
N ILE A 64 -1.27 1.29 -5.92
CA ILE A 64 -0.41 0.69 -6.96
C ILE A 64 0.50 1.74 -7.58
N THR A 65 -0.03 2.90 -7.94
CA THR A 65 0.78 3.99 -8.50
C THR A 65 1.81 4.50 -7.50
N GLY A 66 1.50 4.48 -6.20
CA GLY A 66 2.43 4.77 -5.11
C GLY A 66 3.63 3.81 -5.03
N LEU A 67 3.52 2.59 -5.57
CA LEU A 67 4.69 1.68 -5.70
C LEU A 67 5.70 2.17 -6.75
N VAL A 68 5.27 2.98 -7.72
CA VAL A 68 6.19 3.58 -8.70
C VAL A 68 6.89 4.78 -8.09
N ALA A 69 6.08 5.72 -7.57
CA ALA A 69 6.55 6.93 -6.92
C ALA A 69 5.51 7.36 -5.88
N LYS A 70 5.88 7.34 -4.61
CA LYS A 70 4.93 7.62 -3.49
C LYS A 70 4.39 9.05 -3.53
N GLU A 71 5.15 9.98 -4.06
CA GLU A 71 4.77 11.37 -4.31
C GLU A 71 3.62 11.51 -5.31
N ASN A 72 3.46 10.56 -6.21
CA ASN A 72 2.39 10.59 -7.22
C ASN A 72 1.02 10.16 -6.71
N VAL A 73 0.90 9.71 -5.46
CA VAL A 73 -0.38 9.25 -4.88
C VAL A 73 -1.42 10.39 -4.89
N VAL A 74 -1.02 11.60 -4.48
CA VAL A 74 -1.90 12.78 -4.45
C VAL A 74 -2.35 13.16 -5.85
N GLY A 75 -1.43 13.23 -6.81
CA GLY A 75 -1.75 13.48 -8.21
C GLY A 75 -2.66 12.41 -8.81
N THR A 76 -2.46 11.15 -8.45
CA THR A 76 -3.34 10.04 -8.89
C THR A 76 -4.76 10.22 -8.36
N PHE A 77 -4.93 10.58 -7.08
CA PHE A 77 -6.25 10.92 -6.55
C PHE A 77 -6.88 12.10 -7.28
N GLY A 78 -6.10 13.14 -7.56
CA GLY A 78 -6.56 14.28 -8.37
C GLY A 78 -7.18 13.83 -9.68
N ILE A 79 -6.45 13.07 -10.46
CA ILE A 79 -6.91 12.54 -11.75
C ILE A 79 -8.14 11.64 -11.58
N LEU A 80 -8.14 10.73 -10.61
CA LEU A 80 -9.23 9.78 -10.35
C LEU A 80 -10.54 10.46 -9.87
N TYR A 81 -10.44 11.66 -9.31
CA TYR A 81 -11.60 12.45 -8.89
C TYR A 81 -11.94 13.60 -9.85
N GLY A 82 -11.29 13.64 -11.02
CA GLY A 82 -11.65 14.57 -12.12
C GLY A 82 -10.97 15.93 -12.03
N PHE A 83 -9.90 16.08 -11.24
CA PHE A 83 -9.07 17.28 -11.21
C PHE A 83 -7.96 17.14 -12.27
N GLY A 84 -7.78 18.14 -13.11
CA GLY A 84 -6.77 18.10 -14.18
C GLY A 84 -5.34 18.17 -13.65
N GLU A 85 -5.09 19.08 -12.72
CA GLU A 85 -3.83 19.25 -12.01
C GLU A 85 -4.14 19.46 -10.52
N VAL A 86 -3.34 18.89 -9.65
CA VAL A 86 -3.45 19.00 -8.21
C VAL A 86 -2.07 19.38 -7.66
N ALA A 87 -2.03 20.40 -6.80
CA ALA A 87 -0.81 20.78 -6.11
C ALA A 87 -0.29 19.62 -5.21
N GLU A 88 1.00 19.62 -4.88
CA GLU A 88 1.62 18.56 -4.06
C GLU A 88 0.97 18.44 -2.68
N ASP A 89 0.40 19.53 -2.15
CA ASP A 89 -0.31 19.55 -0.87
C ASP A 89 -1.76 19.03 -0.96
N GLY A 90 -2.28 18.85 -2.19
CA GLY A 90 -3.61 18.29 -2.45
C GLY A 90 -4.77 19.15 -1.99
N ALA A 91 -4.58 20.45 -1.80
CA ALA A 91 -5.59 21.33 -1.21
C ALA A 91 -6.94 21.30 -1.95
N GLU A 92 -6.92 21.14 -3.27
CA GLU A 92 -8.10 21.12 -4.13
C GLU A 92 -8.95 19.85 -3.95
N ILE A 93 -8.36 18.73 -3.56
CA ILE A 93 -9.06 17.44 -3.48
C ILE A 93 -9.54 17.07 -2.09
N TRP A 94 -9.14 17.78 -1.02
CA TRP A 94 -9.48 17.42 0.35
C TRP A 94 -10.99 17.36 0.60
N GLY A 95 -11.74 18.30 0.04
CA GLY A 95 -13.20 18.30 0.14
C GLY A 95 -13.84 17.06 -0.46
N THR A 96 -13.43 16.68 -1.65
CA THR A 96 -13.92 15.49 -2.36
C THR A 96 -13.47 14.20 -1.68
N LEU A 97 -12.24 14.15 -1.22
CA LEU A 97 -11.67 12.99 -0.54
C LEU A 97 -12.34 12.73 0.81
N SER A 98 -12.65 13.79 1.57
CA SER A 98 -13.37 13.68 2.85
C SER A 98 -14.79 13.15 2.70
N GLY A 99 -15.42 13.36 1.55
CA GLY A 99 -16.70 12.75 1.21
C GLY A 99 -16.60 11.31 0.69
N ALA A 100 -15.45 10.93 0.15
CA ALA A 100 -15.24 9.62 -0.48
C ALA A 100 -14.74 8.55 0.49
N MET A 101 -14.07 8.91 1.58
CA MET A 101 -13.56 7.98 2.58
C MET A 101 -13.60 8.56 3.99
N THR A 102 -13.80 7.68 4.98
CA THR A 102 -13.79 8.06 6.39
C THR A 102 -12.38 8.45 6.85
N GLN A 103 -12.28 9.24 7.92
CA GLN A 103 -10.98 9.59 8.51
C GLN A 103 -10.15 8.35 8.86
N ALA A 104 -10.77 7.33 9.47
CA ALA A 104 -10.09 6.08 9.80
C ALA A 104 -9.56 5.37 8.55
N ALA A 105 -10.32 5.36 7.44
CA ALA A 105 -9.89 4.80 6.17
C ALA A 105 -8.74 5.60 5.56
N ALA A 106 -8.77 6.92 5.62
CA ALA A 106 -7.70 7.79 5.13
C ALA A 106 -6.39 7.57 5.91
N TYR A 107 -6.44 7.53 7.24
CA TYR A 107 -5.27 7.21 8.06
C TYR A 107 -4.72 5.80 7.77
N SER A 108 -5.61 4.81 7.65
CA SER A 108 -5.24 3.45 7.25
C SER A 108 -4.51 3.41 5.90
N PHE A 109 -5.03 4.13 4.91
CA PHE A 109 -4.42 4.26 3.59
C PHE A 109 -3.03 4.90 3.65
N LEU A 110 -2.88 6.00 4.40
CA LEU A 110 -1.58 6.67 4.59
C LEU A 110 -0.57 5.75 5.26
N VAL A 111 -0.96 5.07 6.34
CA VAL A 111 -0.08 4.13 7.06
C VAL A 111 0.33 2.97 6.15
N PHE A 112 -0.61 2.44 5.36
CA PHE A 112 -0.29 1.39 4.38
C PHE A 112 0.77 1.86 3.38
N ASN A 113 0.58 3.04 2.77
CA ASN A 113 1.50 3.58 1.77
C ASN A 113 2.88 3.94 2.36
N LEU A 114 2.93 4.37 3.62
CA LEU A 114 4.21 4.63 4.30
C LEU A 114 5.00 3.35 4.57
N LEU A 115 4.33 2.31 5.06
CA LEU A 115 4.96 1.07 5.52
C LEU A 115 5.11 0.01 4.44
N CYS A 116 4.30 0.04 3.37
CA CYS A 116 4.37 -0.96 2.30
C CYS A 116 5.71 -0.95 1.58
N ALA A 117 5.92 -1.95 0.73
CA ALA A 117 7.11 -2.10 -0.08
C ALA A 117 7.59 -0.76 -0.67
N PRO A 118 8.88 -0.49 -0.71
CA PRO A 118 9.43 0.74 -1.27
C PRO A 118 9.19 0.80 -2.78
N CYS A 119 9.37 1.97 -3.38
CA CYS A 119 9.20 2.16 -4.83
C CYS A 119 10.12 1.24 -5.64
N PHE A 120 9.79 1.00 -6.90
CA PHE A 120 10.55 0.09 -7.77
C PHE A 120 12.02 0.44 -7.88
N ALA A 121 12.38 1.73 -7.83
CA ALA A 121 13.78 2.15 -7.84
C ALA A 121 14.53 1.66 -6.60
N ALA A 122 13.93 1.82 -5.42
CA ALA A 122 14.50 1.35 -4.15
C ALA A 122 14.51 -0.18 -4.08
N MET A 123 13.47 -0.88 -4.57
CA MET A 123 13.48 -2.33 -4.69
C MET A 123 14.64 -2.83 -5.58
N GLY A 124 14.92 -2.13 -6.67
CA GLY A 124 16.07 -2.43 -7.53
C GLY A 124 17.42 -2.30 -6.82
N ALA A 125 17.56 -1.28 -5.96
CA ALA A 125 18.74 -1.09 -5.13
C ALA A 125 18.88 -2.19 -4.06
N ILE A 126 17.79 -2.47 -3.32
CA ILE A 126 17.76 -3.53 -2.29
C ILE A 126 18.13 -4.89 -2.91
N LYS A 127 17.55 -5.23 -4.07
CA LYS A 127 17.87 -6.50 -4.77
C LYS A 127 19.35 -6.62 -5.09
N ARG A 128 19.99 -5.52 -5.49
CA ARG A 128 21.41 -5.50 -5.81
C ARG A 128 22.29 -5.66 -4.56
N GLU A 129 21.95 -4.95 -3.48
CA GLU A 129 22.70 -5.01 -2.23
C GLU A 129 22.55 -6.35 -1.52
N MET A 130 21.35 -6.93 -1.50
CA MET A 130 21.12 -8.22 -0.85
C MET A 130 21.77 -9.39 -1.57
N ASN A 131 22.04 -9.29 -2.87
CA ASN A 131 22.62 -10.33 -3.72
C ASN A 131 22.01 -11.74 -3.53
N ASN A 132 20.79 -11.81 -3.01
CA ASN A 132 20.06 -13.04 -2.75
C ASN A 132 18.56 -12.83 -2.99
N VAL A 133 18.04 -13.49 -4.04
CA VAL A 133 16.65 -13.31 -4.49
C VAL A 133 15.64 -13.80 -3.45
N LYS A 134 15.94 -14.84 -2.67
CA LYS A 134 15.04 -15.38 -1.63
C LYS A 134 14.85 -14.36 -0.51
N TRP A 135 15.94 -13.80 -0.01
CA TRP A 135 15.89 -12.77 1.04
C TRP A 135 15.28 -11.47 0.56
N PHE A 136 15.49 -11.11 -0.71
CA PHE A 136 14.82 -9.97 -1.32
C PHE A 136 13.29 -10.11 -1.28
N TRP A 137 12.76 -11.23 -1.79
CA TRP A 137 11.31 -11.46 -1.77
C TRP A 137 10.75 -11.61 -0.36
N PHE A 138 11.52 -12.21 0.55
CA PHE A 138 11.13 -12.27 1.96
C PHE A 138 11.01 -10.87 2.57
N ALA A 139 11.97 -9.98 2.33
CA ALA A 139 11.95 -8.62 2.85
C ALA A 139 10.76 -7.81 2.32
N ILE A 140 10.48 -7.87 1.01
CA ILE A 140 9.35 -7.19 0.39
C ILE A 140 8.02 -7.76 0.91
N GLY A 141 7.88 -9.07 0.99
CA GLY A 141 6.69 -9.74 1.53
C GLY A 141 6.44 -9.41 2.99
N TYR A 142 7.49 -9.46 3.82
CA TYR A 142 7.41 -9.09 5.23
C TYR A 142 6.96 -7.64 5.41
N GLN A 143 7.56 -6.71 4.67
CA GLN A 143 7.23 -5.29 4.76
C GLN A 143 5.78 -5.01 4.33
N THR A 144 5.33 -5.64 3.26
CA THR A 144 3.95 -5.51 2.79
C THR A 144 2.94 -6.10 3.77
N LEU A 145 3.25 -7.27 4.36
CA LEU A 145 2.41 -7.90 5.38
C LEU A 145 2.34 -7.05 6.63
N LEU A 146 3.47 -6.50 7.07
CA LEU A 146 3.53 -5.58 8.22
C LEU A 146 2.67 -4.33 7.95
N ALA A 147 2.82 -3.72 6.78
CA ALA A 147 2.01 -2.57 6.38
C ALA A 147 0.51 -2.88 6.42
N TYR A 148 0.12 -4.04 5.90
CA TYR A 148 -1.27 -4.49 5.89
C TYR A 148 -1.82 -4.68 7.31
N THR A 149 -1.08 -5.36 8.18
CA THR A 149 -1.51 -5.63 9.57
C THR A 149 -1.61 -4.35 10.41
N VAL A 150 -0.63 -3.45 10.30
CA VAL A 150 -0.68 -2.16 11.02
C VAL A 150 -1.81 -1.28 10.51
N SER A 151 -1.99 -1.20 9.20
CA SER A 151 -3.06 -0.43 8.56
C SER A 151 -4.45 -0.95 8.94
N LEU A 152 -4.62 -2.28 9.01
CA LEU A 152 -5.84 -2.91 9.51
C LEU A 152 -6.12 -2.52 10.97
N CYS A 153 -5.12 -2.55 11.83
CA CYS A 153 -5.25 -2.13 13.23
C CYS A 153 -5.70 -0.66 13.32
N VAL A 154 -5.08 0.23 12.55
CA VAL A 154 -5.43 1.65 12.50
C VAL A 154 -6.89 1.85 12.08
N TYR A 155 -7.33 1.19 11.02
CA TYR A 155 -8.72 1.30 10.56
C TYR A 155 -9.72 0.78 11.59
N GLN A 156 -9.51 -0.43 12.08
CA GLN A 156 -10.46 -1.09 12.98
C GLN A 156 -10.57 -0.37 14.33
N ILE A 157 -9.45 0.10 14.88
CA ILE A 157 -9.46 0.87 16.12
C ILE A 157 -10.02 2.27 15.89
N GLY A 158 -9.65 2.94 14.79
CA GLY A 158 -10.18 4.25 14.43
C GLY A 158 -11.69 4.22 14.24
N THR A 159 -12.23 3.19 13.59
CA THR A 159 -13.66 2.99 13.41
C THR A 159 -14.35 2.71 14.75
N TRP A 160 -13.78 1.84 15.59
CA TRP A 160 -14.33 1.58 16.93
C TRP A 160 -14.34 2.83 17.80
N ALA A 161 -13.30 3.63 17.79
CA ALA A 161 -13.21 4.87 18.57
C ALA A 161 -14.22 5.93 18.09
N SER A 162 -14.53 5.98 16.80
CA SER A 162 -15.45 6.98 16.22
C SER A 162 -16.91 6.55 16.26
N THR A 163 -17.22 5.26 16.11
CA THR A 163 -18.60 4.74 16.00
C THR A 163 -19.05 3.95 17.21
N GLY A 164 -18.14 3.53 18.09
CA GLY A 164 -18.41 2.63 19.21
C GLY A 164 -18.80 1.18 18.81
N LEU A 165 -18.83 0.88 17.51
CA LEU A 165 -19.21 -0.45 17.02
C LEU A 165 -18.06 -1.44 17.17
N PHE A 166 -18.31 -2.48 17.98
CA PHE A 166 -17.37 -3.56 18.20
C PHE A 166 -17.66 -4.71 17.23
N GLY A 167 -16.77 -4.94 16.28
CA GLY A 167 -16.91 -5.96 15.25
C GLY A 167 -15.82 -7.04 15.27
N VAL A 168 -15.97 -8.04 14.42
CA VAL A 168 -14.97 -9.12 14.25
C VAL A 168 -13.61 -8.57 13.87
N GLY A 169 -13.57 -7.52 13.05
CA GLY A 169 -12.33 -6.84 12.66
C GLY A 169 -11.61 -6.19 13.86
N THR A 170 -12.36 -5.61 14.80
CA THR A 170 -11.79 -5.00 16.01
C THR A 170 -11.14 -6.07 16.90
N ILE A 171 -11.77 -7.26 17.02
CA ILE A 171 -11.19 -8.39 17.76
C ILE A 171 -9.88 -8.83 17.11
N ALA A 172 -9.87 -8.99 15.79
CA ALA A 172 -8.66 -9.34 15.04
C ALA A 172 -7.54 -8.31 15.24
N ALA A 173 -7.86 -7.02 15.20
CA ALA A 173 -6.89 -5.94 15.45
C ALA A 173 -6.32 -5.99 16.87
N LEU A 174 -7.14 -6.22 17.88
CA LEU A 174 -6.68 -6.35 19.28
C LEU A 174 -5.77 -7.57 19.48
N ILE A 175 -6.08 -8.71 18.86
CA ILE A 175 -5.23 -9.90 18.88
C ILE A 175 -3.88 -9.62 18.24
N LEU A 176 -3.86 -8.94 17.09
CA LEU A 176 -2.62 -8.55 16.40
C LEU A 176 -1.77 -7.61 17.26
N ILE A 177 -2.38 -6.61 17.88
CA ILE A 177 -1.67 -5.69 18.78
C ILE A 177 -1.10 -6.44 19.98
N ALA A 178 -1.88 -7.31 20.62
CA ALA A 178 -1.40 -8.11 21.71
C ALA A 178 -0.22 -9.00 21.29
N ALA A 179 -0.28 -9.60 20.09
CA ALA A 179 0.83 -10.37 19.53
C ALA A 179 2.07 -9.53 19.27
N PHE A 180 1.93 -8.32 18.72
CA PHE A 180 3.05 -7.39 18.53
C PHE A 180 3.66 -6.96 19.85
N LEU A 181 2.86 -6.61 20.85
CA LEU A 181 3.35 -6.26 22.18
C LEU A 181 4.06 -7.42 22.82
N TRP A 182 3.49 -8.64 22.73
CA TRP A 182 4.14 -9.83 23.26
C TRP A 182 5.50 -10.10 22.59
N LEU A 183 5.59 -9.95 21.26
CA LEU A 183 6.85 -10.09 20.53
C LEU A 183 7.88 -9.04 20.96
N LEU A 184 7.43 -7.79 21.20
CA LEU A 184 8.29 -6.68 21.61
C LEU A 184 8.85 -6.88 23.02
N PHE A 185 8.01 -7.33 23.96
CA PHE A 185 8.42 -7.52 25.35
C PHE A 185 8.97 -8.92 25.65
N ARG A 186 8.96 -9.83 24.69
CA ARG A 186 9.54 -11.15 24.84
C ARG A 186 11.06 -11.03 25.07
N PRO A 187 11.60 -11.52 26.21
CA PRO A 187 13.03 -11.46 26.47
C PRO A 187 13.78 -12.23 25.38
N TYR A 188 14.78 -11.56 24.79
CA TYR A 188 15.67 -12.19 23.81
C TYR A 188 16.45 -13.30 24.52
N GLN A 189 16.17 -14.55 24.17
CA GLN A 189 16.99 -15.68 24.61
C GLN A 189 18.25 -15.68 23.76
N GLU A 190 19.35 -15.28 24.38
CA GLU A 190 20.67 -15.39 23.77
C GLU A 190 20.92 -16.83 23.33
N ASN A 191 21.15 -17.01 22.04
CA ASN A 191 21.21 -18.32 21.41
C ASN A 191 22.18 -19.24 22.18
N ARG A 192 21.70 -20.45 22.54
CA ARG A 192 22.47 -21.54 23.17
C ARG A 192 23.81 -21.81 22.46
N MET A 193 23.91 -21.49 21.19
CA MET A 193 25.14 -21.63 20.38
C MET A 193 26.24 -20.64 20.80
N ARG A 194 25.91 -19.42 21.24
CA ARG A 194 26.91 -18.44 21.71
C ARG A 194 27.49 -18.86 23.05
N LYS A 195 26.64 -19.49 23.91
CA LYS A 195 27.11 -20.09 25.18
C LYS A 195 28.01 -21.30 24.98
N MET A 196 27.75 -22.12 23.95
CA MET A 196 28.63 -23.27 23.64
C MET A 196 29.97 -22.81 23.05
N SER A 197 30.00 -21.75 22.27
CA SER A 197 31.26 -21.15 21.76
C SER A 197 32.10 -20.50 22.87
N GLN A 198 31.47 -19.91 23.88
CA GLN A 198 32.17 -19.30 25.02
C GLN A 198 32.69 -20.36 26.02
N ASN A 199 32.03 -21.53 26.12
CA ASN A 199 32.46 -22.61 26.99
C ASN A 199 33.47 -23.57 26.34
N ALA A 200 33.77 -23.37 25.05
CA ALA A 200 34.73 -24.16 24.29
C ALA A 200 36.08 -23.44 24.02
N ALA A 201 36.19 -22.17 24.47
CA ALA A 201 37.40 -21.35 24.48
C ALA A 201 37.96 -21.21 25.89
#